data_b3003172fcdca6b5eee2ae5cb76ac89f
#
_entry.id   b3003172fcdca6b5eee2ae5cb76ac89f
#
_cell.length_a   1.000
_cell.length_b   1.000
_cell.length_c   1.000
_cell.angle_alpha   90.00
_cell.angle_beta   90.00
_cell.angle_gamma   90.00
#
_symmetry.space_group_name_H-M   'P 1'
#
loop_
_entity.id
_entity.type
_entity.pdbx_description
1 polymer ?
#
loop_
_entity_poly.entity_id
_entity_poly.type
_entity_poly.pdbx_seq_one_letter_code
_entity_poly.pdbx_strand_id
1 'polypeptide(L)'
;MKEIEFNLLTEPWIRVRLRDNTVREVSLTEALVSAQDYVDLAGEMPTQNAAVLRLLLAVLFTVFSRVDAKGAPRPLMQSDDALERWSVLWQLGHFPAEPVRDYLEQWKDRFWLFHPTHPFWQVPQAKIGTEYGAAKLNGEMSESSNKLRLFPLYAGQSKEQLSYPQAARWLLCVNGYDDTSAKPKGKGLPSVGAGWLGKIGFIQAQGDNLYETLMLNLTLLRDGRECWGESKPCWELEAPKSAERTEICCPDNPAQLLTLQSRRLLLHRTGENVDGFCLLGGDFFPRENVFAEQMTIWRTMPIKKNEPVVFVPCRHDPAKQFWREFPAVFCQDSGHRPGVVCWIEKLQEKRLKLLDPRRKIHFRISGVQYGDKDFFVNDSFSDSLTFQAGILDEIGRPWQSRIVREIERCEQTAALIGRFAQELAIAAGDRNENAGGAVRAQFYFAVDQPFRQWLQAIDPEQDDPDEAALRWQAQARSIAEKLGKQMVMEAGNAALKGRRIVVDKDKKTERTILYTAPKAYNHFRTRLWEIYPKTEP
;
A
#
# COMPACT_ATOMS: atom_id res chain seq x y z
N MET A 1 -14.26 -14.92 34.58
CA MET A 1 -13.21 -14.54 33.60
C MET A 1 -12.01 -14.05 34.38
N LYS A 2 -10.81 -14.40 33.95
CA LYS A 2 -9.57 -13.86 34.53
C LYS A 2 -9.45 -12.39 34.10
N GLU A 3 -9.05 -11.49 35.00
CA GLU A 3 -8.86 -10.07 34.63
C GLU A 3 -7.70 -9.87 33.67
N ILE A 4 -6.64 -10.67 33.80
CA ILE A 4 -5.44 -10.68 32.93
C ILE A 4 -5.47 -11.99 32.13
N GLU A 5 -5.55 -11.86 30.80
CA GLU A 5 -5.71 -13.02 29.92
C GLU A 5 -5.19 -12.75 28.52
N PHE A 6 -4.65 -13.77 27.86
CA PHE A 6 -4.14 -13.83 26.51
C PHE A 6 -2.94 -12.90 26.26
N ASN A 7 -1.73 -13.42 26.54
CA ASN A 7 -0.48 -12.70 26.31
C ASN A 7 0.01 -12.88 24.88
N LEU A 8 0.07 -11.80 24.13
CA LEU A 8 0.43 -11.79 22.70
C LEU A 8 1.88 -12.20 22.41
N LEU A 9 2.77 -12.21 23.42
CA LEU A 9 4.14 -12.69 23.26
C LEU A 9 4.23 -14.22 23.24
N THR A 10 3.30 -14.91 23.87
CA THR A 10 3.34 -16.36 24.08
C THR A 10 2.18 -17.11 23.45
N GLU A 11 0.99 -16.50 23.40
CA GLU A 11 -0.20 -17.11 22.81
C GLU A 11 -0.18 -16.94 21.27
N PRO A 12 -0.64 -17.97 20.52
CA PRO A 12 -0.67 -17.89 19.05
C PRO A 12 -1.79 -16.99 18.56
N TRP A 13 -1.46 -16.01 17.70
CA TRP A 13 -2.45 -15.09 17.11
C TRP A 13 -2.05 -14.51 15.76
N ILE A 14 -0.75 -14.48 15.40
CA ILE A 14 -0.28 -14.01 14.12
C ILE A 14 -0.34 -15.15 13.11
N ARG A 15 -1.10 -14.97 12.03
CA ARG A 15 -1.19 -15.97 10.97
C ARG A 15 0.00 -15.84 10.03
N VAL A 16 0.71 -16.93 9.83
CA VAL A 16 1.86 -17.04 8.92
C VAL A 16 1.63 -18.17 7.93
N ARG A 17 2.17 -18.03 6.73
CA ARG A 17 2.15 -19.06 5.69
C ARG A 17 3.47 -19.82 5.69
N LEU A 18 3.39 -21.13 5.74
CA LEU A 18 4.53 -22.03 5.67
C LEU A 18 4.89 -22.34 4.20
N ARG A 19 6.05 -22.98 3.97
CA ARG A 19 6.53 -23.33 2.63
C ARG A 19 5.65 -24.36 1.91
N ASP A 20 4.90 -25.16 2.63
CA ASP A 20 3.88 -26.10 2.11
C ASP A 20 2.53 -25.43 1.80
N ASN A 21 2.46 -24.10 1.90
CA ASN A 21 1.27 -23.26 1.77
C ASN A 21 0.21 -23.46 2.86
N THR A 22 0.48 -24.21 3.92
CA THR A 22 -0.41 -24.23 5.09
C THR A 22 -0.30 -22.92 5.88
N VAL A 23 -1.35 -22.58 6.61
CA VAL A 23 -1.40 -21.40 7.47
C VAL A 23 -1.43 -21.84 8.93
N ARG A 24 -0.57 -21.23 9.75
CA ARG A 24 -0.48 -21.48 11.19
C ARG A 24 -0.57 -20.17 11.95
N GLU A 25 -1.15 -20.20 13.14
CA GLU A 25 -1.05 -19.11 14.10
C GLU A 25 0.19 -19.30 14.99
N VAL A 26 0.93 -18.21 15.20
CA VAL A 26 2.15 -18.17 16.02
C VAL A 26 2.09 -16.96 16.95
N SER A 27 2.87 -16.98 18.04
CA SER A 27 2.98 -15.83 18.93
C SER A 27 3.82 -14.70 18.30
N LEU A 28 3.78 -13.49 18.88
CA LEU A 28 4.61 -12.38 18.42
C LEU A 28 6.10 -12.70 18.54
N THR A 29 6.53 -13.33 19.62
CA THR A 29 7.91 -13.75 19.80
C THR A 29 8.33 -14.76 18.75
N GLU A 30 7.50 -15.79 18.49
CA GLU A 30 7.76 -16.80 17.48
C GLU A 30 7.80 -16.20 16.07
N ALA A 31 6.87 -15.30 15.73
CA ALA A 31 6.83 -14.63 14.43
C ALA A 31 8.12 -13.87 14.11
N LEU A 32 8.81 -13.33 15.13
CA LEU A 32 10.08 -12.63 14.98
C LEU A 32 11.29 -13.58 14.95
N VAL A 33 11.41 -14.48 15.96
CA VAL A 33 12.61 -15.31 16.08
C VAL A 33 12.68 -16.45 15.08
N SER A 34 11.56 -16.83 14.48
CA SER A 34 11.46 -17.88 13.46
C SER A 34 11.02 -17.31 12.10
N ALA A 35 11.16 -16.00 11.88
CA ALA A 35 10.68 -15.32 10.68
C ALA A 35 11.21 -15.93 9.36
N GLN A 36 12.41 -16.50 9.33
CA GLN A 36 13.03 -17.17 8.19
C GLN A 36 12.31 -18.47 7.77
N ASP A 37 11.51 -19.05 8.66
CA ASP A 37 10.79 -20.29 8.39
C ASP A 37 9.43 -20.06 7.73
N TYR A 38 8.96 -18.81 7.73
CA TYR A 38 7.67 -18.42 7.18
C TYR A 38 7.83 -17.73 5.82
N VAL A 39 6.95 -18.07 4.89
CA VAL A 39 6.95 -17.42 3.56
C VAL A 39 6.44 -15.97 3.67
N ASP A 40 5.34 -15.76 4.42
CA ASP A 40 4.68 -14.45 4.52
C ASP A 40 3.66 -14.44 5.66
N LEU A 41 3.15 -13.27 6.01
CA LEU A 41 1.94 -13.12 6.80
C LEU A 41 0.72 -13.60 6.00
N ALA A 42 -0.24 -14.21 6.69
CA ALA A 42 -1.43 -14.84 6.09
C ALA A 42 -2.73 -14.49 6.84
N GLY A 43 -2.88 -13.23 7.23
CA GLY A 43 -4.11 -12.71 7.83
C GLY A 43 -5.32 -12.82 6.89
N GLU A 44 -6.47 -12.42 7.41
CA GLU A 44 -7.73 -12.52 6.67
C GLU A 44 -7.80 -11.53 5.50
N MET A 45 -7.06 -10.41 5.57
CA MET A 45 -7.01 -9.39 4.52
C MET A 45 -5.60 -8.80 4.37
N PRO A 46 -5.22 -8.29 3.17
CA PRO A 46 -3.93 -7.64 2.95
C PRO A 46 -3.67 -6.45 3.88
N THR A 47 -4.71 -5.70 4.22
CA THR A 47 -4.65 -4.57 5.15
C THR A 47 -4.38 -5.00 6.60
N GLN A 48 -4.88 -6.16 7.01
CA GLN A 48 -4.54 -6.75 8.30
C GLN A 48 -3.06 -7.16 8.35
N ASN A 49 -2.53 -7.75 7.26
CA ASN A 49 -1.11 -8.07 7.15
C ASN A 49 -0.23 -6.83 7.25
N ALA A 50 -0.63 -5.72 6.61
CA ALA A 50 0.09 -4.45 6.71
C ALA A 50 0.15 -3.92 8.15
N ALA A 51 -0.95 -4.01 8.90
CA ALA A 51 -1.00 -3.58 10.30
C ALA A 51 -0.12 -4.47 11.21
N VAL A 52 -0.15 -5.79 11.01
CA VAL A 52 0.70 -6.74 11.75
C VAL A 52 2.18 -6.55 11.39
N LEU A 53 2.52 -6.39 10.11
CA LEU A 53 3.89 -6.13 9.66
C LEU A 53 4.48 -4.89 10.36
N ARG A 54 3.70 -3.82 10.48
CA ARG A 54 4.12 -2.59 11.14
C ARG A 54 4.39 -2.79 12.63
N LEU A 55 3.60 -3.63 13.32
CA LEU A 55 3.89 -4.01 14.71
C LEU A 55 5.22 -4.76 14.82
N LEU A 56 5.45 -5.77 13.96
CA LEU A 56 6.71 -6.53 13.95
C LEU A 56 7.91 -5.61 13.69
N LEU A 57 7.79 -4.69 12.73
CA LEU A 57 8.82 -3.69 12.43
C LEU A 57 9.05 -2.75 13.62
N ALA A 58 8.01 -2.33 14.34
CA ALA A 58 8.16 -1.45 15.51
C ALA A 58 9.01 -2.11 16.60
N VAL A 59 8.83 -3.42 16.85
CA VAL A 59 9.69 -4.18 17.77
C VAL A 59 11.13 -4.19 17.26
N LEU A 60 11.36 -4.56 15.99
CA LEU A 60 12.70 -4.65 15.41
C LEU A 60 13.43 -3.30 15.38
N PHE A 61 12.74 -2.22 15.01
CA PHE A 61 13.30 -0.86 15.09
C PHE A 61 13.73 -0.53 16.51
N THR A 62 12.90 -0.85 17.49
CA THR A 62 13.22 -0.54 18.90
C THR A 62 14.41 -1.35 19.39
N VAL A 63 14.44 -2.64 19.13
CA VAL A 63 15.56 -3.52 19.54
C VAL A 63 16.85 -3.08 18.85
N PHE A 64 16.84 -3.07 17.50
CA PHE A 64 18.08 -2.91 16.74
C PHE A 64 18.53 -1.45 16.54
N SER A 65 17.78 -0.47 17.02
CA SER A 65 18.30 0.89 17.20
C SER A 65 19.14 1.04 18.48
N ARG A 66 18.97 0.15 19.47
CA ARG A 66 19.57 0.24 20.81
C ARG A 66 20.69 -0.73 21.06
N VAL A 67 20.56 -1.97 20.55
CA VAL A 67 21.54 -3.04 20.79
C VAL A 67 22.07 -3.64 19.50
N ASP A 68 23.24 -4.26 19.56
CA ASP A 68 23.82 -5.00 18.44
C ASP A 68 23.19 -6.42 18.30
N ALA A 69 23.67 -7.19 17.34
CA ALA A 69 23.20 -8.56 17.10
C ALA A 69 23.49 -9.54 18.27
N LYS A 70 24.36 -9.17 19.22
CA LYS A 70 24.68 -9.95 20.42
C LYS A 70 23.95 -9.44 21.66
N GLY A 71 23.10 -8.41 21.53
CA GLY A 71 22.38 -7.80 22.64
C GLY A 71 23.22 -6.76 23.44
N ALA A 72 24.45 -6.47 23.02
CA ALA A 72 25.24 -5.43 23.67
C ALA A 72 24.71 -4.02 23.34
N PRO A 73 24.60 -3.10 24.34
CA PRO A 73 24.16 -1.73 24.11
C PRO A 73 25.07 -1.01 23.09
N ARG A 74 24.52 -0.68 21.95
CA ARG A 74 25.19 0.03 20.86
C ARG A 74 24.18 0.84 20.07
N PRO A 75 23.76 2.03 20.54
CA PRO A 75 22.79 2.85 19.85
C PRO A 75 23.32 3.31 18.48
N LEU A 76 22.43 3.54 17.54
CA LEU A 76 22.77 4.04 16.20
C LEU A 76 22.99 5.55 16.26
N MET A 77 24.24 5.99 16.14
CA MET A 77 24.62 7.41 16.23
C MET A 77 24.93 8.02 14.86
N GLN A 78 25.35 7.20 13.91
CA GLN A 78 25.76 7.62 12.58
C GLN A 78 25.19 6.66 11.52
N SER A 79 25.15 7.12 10.27
CA SER A 79 24.63 6.31 9.15
C SER A 79 25.39 5.00 8.97
N ASP A 80 26.70 5.01 9.21
CA ASP A 80 27.52 3.81 9.07
C ASP A 80 27.19 2.76 10.15
N ASP A 81 26.80 3.17 11.37
CA ASP A 81 26.32 2.24 12.41
C ASP A 81 25.04 1.50 11.96
N ALA A 82 24.13 2.22 11.32
CA ALA A 82 22.88 1.66 10.83
C ALA A 82 23.12 0.66 9.68
N LEU A 83 24.02 0.99 8.77
CA LEU A 83 24.36 0.13 7.63
C LEU A 83 25.13 -1.12 8.09
N GLU A 84 26.07 -0.98 9.02
CA GLU A 84 26.76 -2.12 9.64
C GLU A 84 25.78 -3.02 10.36
N ARG A 85 24.87 -2.45 11.17
CA ARG A 85 23.85 -3.20 11.90
C ARG A 85 22.97 -3.99 10.95
N TRP A 86 22.46 -3.35 9.91
CA TRP A 86 21.64 -4.02 8.90
C TRP A 86 22.42 -5.12 8.20
N SER A 87 23.67 -4.88 7.81
CA SER A 87 24.53 -5.86 7.15
C SER A 87 24.75 -7.11 8.00
N VAL A 88 25.09 -6.93 9.28
CA VAL A 88 25.29 -8.04 10.20
C VAL A 88 24.01 -8.86 10.34
N LEU A 89 22.87 -8.21 10.56
CA LEU A 89 21.59 -8.90 10.63
C LEU A 89 21.28 -9.66 9.34
N TRP A 90 21.44 -9.02 8.17
CA TRP A 90 21.18 -9.64 6.89
C TRP A 90 22.03 -10.90 6.65
N GLN A 91 23.31 -10.87 7.00
CA GLN A 91 24.23 -12.00 6.86
C GLN A 91 23.89 -13.18 7.78
N LEU A 92 23.25 -12.93 8.92
CA LEU A 92 22.79 -14.01 9.81
C LEU A 92 21.66 -14.84 9.20
N GLY A 93 20.84 -14.25 8.32
CA GLY A 93 19.70 -14.93 7.72
C GLY A 93 18.52 -15.19 8.67
N HIS A 94 18.58 -14.68 9.90
CA HIS A 94 17.55 -14.74 10.93
C HIS A 94 17.74 -13.63 11.96
N PHE A 95 16.71 -13.28 12.71
CA PHE A 95 16.86 -12.34 13.83
C PHE A 95 17.48 -13.06 15.04
N PRO A 96 18.47 -12.43 15.71
CA PRO A 96 19.03 -12.96 16.94
C PRO A 96 17.94 -13.11 18.02
N ALA A 97 17.77 -14.32 18.53
CA ALA A 97 16.67 -14.64 19.43
C ALA A 97 16.79 -13.95 20.80
N GLU A 98 18.00 -13.91 21.37
CA GLU A 98 18.24 -13.34 22.71
C GLU A 98 17.87 -11.86 22.78
N PRO A 99 18.41 -10.94 21.96
CA PRO A 99 18.07 -9.52 22.04
C PRO A 99 16.57 -9.24 21.87
N VAL A 100 15.90 -10.01 20.99
CA VAL A 100 14.47 -9.86 20.77
C VAL A 100 13.66 -10.36 21.97
N ARG A 101 14.01 -11.52 22.52
CA ARG A 101 13.32 -12.09 23.69
C ARG A 101 13.52 -11.24 24.94
N ASP A 102 14.75 -10.80 25.20
CA ASP A 102 15.07 -9.98 26.37
C ASP A 102 14.28 -8.67 26.36
N TYR A 103 14.22 -8.02 25.21
CA TYR A 103 13.42 -6.82 25.06
C TYR A 103 11.92 -7.08 25.29
N LEU A 104 11.37 -8.11 24.65
CA LEU A 104 9.96 -8.44 24.78
C LEU A 104 9.58 -8.89 26.20
N GLU A 105 10.44 -9.67 26.89
CA GLU A 105 10.21 -10.10 28.26
C GLU A 105 10.23 -8.92 29.24
N GLN A 106 11.10 -7.91 29.01
CA GLN A 106 11.09 -6.66 29.77
C GLN A 106 9.73 -5.94 29.74
N TRP A 107 9.02 -6.02 28.62
CA TRP A 107 7.73 -5.36 28.42
C TRP A 107 6.54 -6.31 28.45
N LYS A 108 6.69 -7.54 28.87
CA LYS A 108 5.68 -8.60 28.84
C LYS A 108 4.32 -8.19 29.39
N ASP A 109 4.30 -7.41 30.46
CA ASP A 109 3.05 -6.94 31.08
C ASP A 109 2.26 -5.93 30.22
N ARG A 110 2.87 -5.44 29.15
CA ARG A 110 2.22 -4.53 28.18
C ARG A 110 1.60 -5.26 26.99
N PHE A 111 1.76 -6.58 26.91
CA PHE A 111 1.30 -7.40 25.79
C PHE A 111 0.12 -8.31 26.14
N TRP A 112 -0.58 -8.05 27.24
CA TRP A 112 -1.82 -8.72 27.53
C TRP A 112 -2.99 -8.13 26.75
N LEU A 113 -3.73 -8.95 25.97
CA LEU A 113 -4.91 -8.50 25.23
C LEU A 113 -5.98 -7.96 26.20
N PHE A 114 -6.14 -8.63 27.33
CA PHE A 114 -7.00 -8.20 28.45
C PHE A 114 -6.16 -7.96 29.69
N HIS A 115 -6.21 -6.73 30.17
CA HIS A 115 -5.55 -6.29 31.39
C HIS A 115 -6.34 -5.10 31.98
N PRO A 116 -6.54 -5.01 33.29
CA PRO A 116 -7.40 -3.99 33.89
C PRO A 116 -6.88 -2.57 33.68
N THR A 117 -5.57 -2.37 33.63
CA THR A 117 -4.95 -1.04 33.55
C THR A 117 -4.16 -0.80 32.26
N HIS A 118 -3.55 -1.83 31.66
CA HIS A 118 -2.64 -1.73 30.52
C HIS A 118 -2.96 -2.77 29.43
N PRO A 119 -4.19 -2.85 28.91
CA PRO A 119 -4.48 -3.79 27.84
C PRO A 119 -3.73 -3.39 26.56
N PHE A 120 -3.17 -4.37 25.87
CA PHE A 120 -2.36 -4.13 24.66
C PHE A 120 -3.11 -3.31 23.63
N TRP A 121 -2.51 -2.19 23.20
CA TRP A 121 -3.03 -1.29 22.17
C TRP A 121 -4.43 -0.70 22.47
N GLN A 122 -4.89 -0.79 23.70
CA GLN A 122 -6.21 -0.36 24.14
C GLN A 122 -6.12 0.70 25.23
N VAL A 123 -7.23 1.37 25.45
CA VAL A 123 -7.36 2.44 26.46
C VAL A 123 -8.55 2.12 27.35
N PRO A 124 -8.38 1.78 28.63
CA PRO A 124 -9.48 1.43 29.52
C PRO A 124 -10.56 2.51 29.64
N GLN A 125 -10.17 3.79 29.53
CA GLN A 125 -11.10 4.92 29.58
C GLN A 125 -11.95 5.04 28.29
N ALA A 126 -11.62 4.32 27.19
CA ALA A 126 -12.39 4.36 25.96
C ALA A 126 -13.80 3.77 26.08
N LYS A 127 -14.17 3.20 27.23
CA LYS A 127 -15.53 2.77 27.58
C LYS A 127 -16.60 3.87 27.42
N ILE A 128 -16.21 5.14 27.39
CA ILE A 128 -17.12 6.27 27.13
C ILE A 128 -17.35 6.54 25.63
N GLY A 129 -16.69 5.79 24.77
CA GLY A 129 -16.75 5.93 23.32
C GLY A 129 -18.03 5.36 22.71
N THR A 130 -18.09 5.42 21.38
CA THR A 130 -19.17 4.79 20.64
C THR A 130 -18.99 3.27 20.69
N GLU A 131 -20.04 2.56 21.08
CA GLU A 131 -20.05 1.10 21.16
C GLU A 131 -20.39 0.49 19.81
N TYR A 132 -19.66 -0.55 19.43
CA TYR A 132 -19.84 -1.32 18.21
C TYR A 132 -19.77 -2.81 18.53
N GLY A 133 -20.54 -3.62 17.77
CA GLY A 133 -20.44 -5.08 17.80
C GLY A 133 -19.20 -5.60 17.05
N ALA A 134 -18.96 -6.90 17.19
CA ALA A 134 -17.85 -7.58 16.55
C ALA A 134 -17.86 -7.46 15.01
N ALA A 135 -19.02 -7.32 14.38
CA ALA A 135 -19.15 -7.13 12.94
C ALA A 135 -18.39 -5.89 12.42
N LYS A 136 -18.31 -4.82 13.23
CA LYS A 136 -17.48 -3.64 12.87
C LYS A 136 -15.99 -3.91 13.04
N LEU A 137 -15.59 -4.82 13.93
CA LEU A 137 -14.20 -5.16 14.21
C LEU A 137 -13.63 -6.14 13.17
N ASN A 138 -14.40 -7.13 12.74
CA ASN A 138 -13.94 -8.31 12.00
C ASN A 138 -13.83 -8.13 10.46
N GLY A 139 -13.52 -6.94 9.98
CA GLY A 139 -13.43 -6.65 8.55
C GLY A 139 -14.75 -6.31 7.87
N GLU A 140 -15.88 -6.43 8.57
CA GLU A 140 -17.19 -5.95 8.14
C GLU A 140 -17.38 -4.46 8.46
N MET A 141 -16.30 -3.68 8.35
CA MET A 141 -16.18 -2.30 8.84
C MET A 141 -17.23 -1.34 8.27
N SER A 142 -17.77 -1.64 7.09
CA SER A 142 -18.85 -0.86 6.47
C SER A 142 -20.24 -1.33 6.87
N GLU A 143 -20.35 -2.40 7.65
CA GLU A 143 -21.66 -2.92 8.05
C GLU A 143 -22.29 -2.08 9.16
N SER A 144 -23.57 -1.82 9.00
CA SER A 144 -24.44 -1.20 9.98
C SER A 144 -25.83 -1.77 9.85
N SER A 145 -26.74 -1.47 10.80
CA SER A 145 -28.14 -1.87 10.72
C SER A 145 -28.83 -1.47 9.39
N ASN A 146 -28.32 -0.44 8.71
CA ASN A 146 -28.88 0.09 7.47
C ASN A 146 -28.10 -0.30 6.21
N LYS A 147 -26.91 -0.92 6.36
CA LYS A 147 -26.03 -1.30 5.23
C LYS A 147 -25.44 -2.66 5.54
N LEU A 148 -26.13 -3.70 5.11
CA LEU A 148 -25.64 -5.07 5.19
C LEU A 148 -24.77 -5.38 3.97
N ARG A 149 -23.64 -6.06 4.17
CA ARG A 149 -22.85 -6.61 3.07
C ARG A 149 -23.57 -7.79 2.44
N LEU A 150 -23.64 -7.79 1.10
CA LEU A 150 -24.18 -8.94 0.36
C LEU A 150 -23.29 -10.18 0.47
N PHE A 151 -21.99 -9.97 0.54
CA PHE A 151 -20.97 -11.04 0.65
C PHE A 151 -20.06 -10.77 1.86
N PRO A 152 -20.53 -11.06 3.08
CA PRO A 152 -19.72 -10.87 4.30
C PRO A 152 -18.59 -11.90 4.37
N LEU A 153 -17.48 -11.54 5.04
CA LEU A 153 -16.37 -12.46 5.31
C LEU A 153 -16.78 -13.56 6.29
N TYR A 154 -17.73 -13.26 7.17
CA TYR A 154 -18.21 -14.16 8.21
C TYR A 154 -19.72 -14.28 8.18
N ALA A 155 -20.26 -15.43 8.62
CA ALA A 155 -21.69 -15.70 8.71
C ALA A 155 -22.08 -16.26 10.08
N GLY A 156 -23.35 -16.10 10.46
CA GLY A 156 -23.88 -16.60 11.73
C GLY A 156 -23.14 -16.06 12.94
N GLN A 157 -22.90 -16.87 13.95
CA GLN A 157 -22.23 -16.49 15.19
C GLN A 157 -20.80 -15.96 14.97
N SER A 158 -20.07 -16.45 13.96
CA SER A 158 -18.72 -15.97 13.64
C SER A 158 -18.68 -14.50 13.22
N LYS A 159 -19.81 -13.91 12.87
CA LYS A 159 -19.95 -12.47 12.58
C LYS A 159 -20.08 -11.64 13.85
N GLU A 160 -20.70 -12.19 14.88
CA GLU A 160 -21.03 -11.49 16.12
C GLU A 160 -20.01 -11.76 17.24
N GLN A 161 -19.13 -12.74 17.05
CA GLN A 161 -18.13 -13.14 18.03
C GLN A 161 -16.80 -13.43 17.35
N LEU A 162 -15.71 -13.00 17.95
CA LEU A 162 -14.34 -13.26 17.52
C LEU A 162 -13.57 -14.01 18.59
N SER A 163 -12.72 -14.95 18.19
CA SER A 163 -11.71 -15.50 19.09
C SER A 163 -10.69 -14.43 19.49
N TYR A 164 -9.97 -14.61 20.57
CA TYR A 164 -8.93 -13.66 21.00
C TYR A 164 -7.84 -13.45 19.95
N PRO A 165 -7.32 -14.48 19.24
CA PRO A 165 -6.40 -14.29 18.12
C PRO A 165 -6.96 -13.42 17.00
N GLN A 166 -8.21 -13.65 16.60
CA GLN A 166 -8.86 -12.81 15.58
C GLN A 166 -9.01 -11.37 16.05
N ALA A 167 -9.51 -11.17 17.28
CA ALA A 167 -9.69 -9.84 17.84
C ALA A 167 -8.37 -9.06 17.93
N ALA A 168 -7.26 -9.70 18.30
CA ALA A 168 -5.94 -9.08 18.34
C ALA A 168 -5.49 -8.57 16.96
N ARG A 169 -5.69 -9.37 15.90
CA ARG A 169 -5.35 -8.94 14.52
C ARG A 169 -6.23 -7.78 14.06
N TRP A 170 -7.54 -7.87 14.31
CA TRP A 170 -8.47 -6.84 13.89
C TRP A 170 -8.35 -5.55 14.71
N LEU A 171 -7.95 -5.61 15.97
CA LEU A 171 -7.65 -4.45 16.81
C LEU A 171 -6.61 -3.53 16.13
N LEU A 172 -5.52 -4.11 15.63
CA LEU A 172 -4.48 -3.37 14.90
C LEU A 172 -5.01 -2.81 13.58
N CYS A 173 -5.77 -3.62 12.85
CA CYS A 173 -6.33 -3.23 11.55
C CYS A 173 -7.31 -2.06 11.70
N VAL A 174 -8.25 -2.13 12.65
CA VAL A 174 -9.21 -1.05 12.92
C VAL A 174 -8.50 0.22 13.37
N ASN A 175 -7.51 0.13 14.25
CA ASN A 175 -6.73 1.31 14.64
C ASN A 175 -6.12 2.04 13.43
N GLY A 176 -5.65 1.30 12.44
CA GLY A 176 -5.01 1.84 11.25
C GLY A 176 -5.96 2.32 10.15
N TYR A 177 -7.04 1.57 9.90
CA TYR A 177 -7.90 1.75 8.72
C TYR A 177 -9.34 2.18 9.02
N ASP A 178 -9.74 2.35 10.28
CA ASP A 178 -11.10 2.77 10.62
C ASP A 178 -11.51 4.06 9.89
N ASP A 179 -12.78 4.14 9.50
CA ASP A 179 -13.38 5.20 8.71
C ASP A 179 -13.66 6.50 9.52
N THR A 180 -14.32 7.46 8.88
CA THR A 180 -14.73 8.74 9.49
C THR A 180 -16.10 8.68 10.18
N SER A 181 -16.73 7.52 10.29
CA SER A 181 -18.05 7.39 10.92
C SER A 181 -18.10 8.01 12.31
N ALA A 182 -19.30 8.44 12.72
CA ALA A 182 -19.53 9.33 13.85
C ALA A 182 -18.77 8.94 15.13
N LYS A 183 -17.78 9.76 15.46
CA LYS A 183 -17.01 9.68 16.69
C LYS A 183 -16.93 11.08 17.32
N PRO A 184 -16.98 11.19 18.65
CA PRO A 184 -16.75 12.47 19.30
C PRO A 184 -15.39 13.05 18.89
N LYS A 185 -15.37 14.26 18.32
CA LYS A 185 -14.14 14.89 17.85
C LYS A 185 -13.35 15.65 18.93
N GLY A 186 -14.00 15.94 20.05
CA GLY A 186 -13.48 16.87 21.04
C GLY A 186 -13.77 18.34 20.71
N LYS A 187 -13.85 19.20 21.73
CA LYS A 187 -14.13 20.63 21.58
C LYS A 187 -12.95 21.32 20.89
N GLY A 188 -13.21 22.04 19.79
CA GLY A 188 -12.19 22.80 19.06
C GLY A 188 -11.27 21.95 18.15
N LEU A 189 -11.37 20.63 18.16
CA LEU A 189 -10.53 19.76 17.35
C LEU A 189 -11.12 19.51 15.93
N PRO A 190 -10.29 19.24 14.91
CA PRO A 190 -10.75 18.92 13.57
C PRO A 190 -11.51 17.58 13.56
N SER A 191 -12.18 17.24 12.45
CA SER A 191 -12.82 15.93 12.25
C SER A 191 -11.83 14.79 12.45
N VAL A 192 -12.32 13.63 12.95
CA VAL A 192 -11.43 12.49 13.28
C VAL A 192 -10.72 11.97 12.03
N GLY A 193 -11.40 11.94 10.88
CA GLY A 193 -10.84 11.40 9.64
C GLY A 193 -10.61 9.88 9.70
N ALA A 194 -10.08 9.30 8.64
CA ALA A 194 -9.65 7.90 8.63
C ALA A 194 -8.47 7.66 9.58
N GLY A 195 -8.22 6.41 9.97
CA GLY A 195 -7.01 6.01 10.68
C GLY A 195 -5.76 6.28 9.86
N TRP A 196 -4.58 6.25 10.50
CA TRP A 196 -3.34 6.66 9.82
C TRP A 196 -3.03 5.82 8.57
N LEU A 197 -3.10 4.47 8.66
CA LEU A 197 -2.91 3.59 7.50
C LEU A 197 -3.94 3.84 6.39
N GLY A 198 -5.15 4.25 6.76
CA GLY A 198 -6.17 4.63 5.78
C GLY A 198 -5.93 5.99 5.10
N LYS A 199 -4.93 6.77 5.51
CA LYS A 199 -4.55 8.05 4.90
C LYS A 199 -3.37 7.95 3.95
N ILE A 200 -2.60 6.86 4.03
CA ILE A 200 -1.37 6.65 3.27
C ILE A 200 -1.56 5.70 2.09
N GLY A 201 -0.68 5.76 1.12
CA GLY A 201 -0.53 4.77 0.05
C GLY A 201 0.51 3.75 0.46
N PHE A 202 0.08 2.77 1.27
CA PHE A 202 0.99 1.80 1.86
C PHE A 202 1.74 1.00 0.81
N ILE A 203 3.06 0.93 0.96
CA ILE A 203 3.98 0.14 0.14
C ILE A 203 4.99 -0.57 1.03
N GLN A 204 5.27 -1.83 0.71
CA GLN A 204 6.30 -2.64 1.32
C GLN A 204 7.15 -3.36 0.26
N ALA A 205 8.41 -3.61 0.57
CA ALA A 205 9.25 -4.55 -0.16
C ALA A 205 9.10 -5.94 0.43
N GLN A 206 8.92 -6.95 -0.40
CA GLN A 206 8.76 -8.35 0.01
C GLN A 206 9.98 -9.16 -0.42
N GLY A 207 10.52 -9.95 0.51
CA GLY A 207 11.58 -10.93 0.28
C GLY A 207 11.03 -12.34 0.03
N ASP A 208 11.93 -13.32 0.00
CA ASP A 208 11.60 -14.72 -0.23
C ASP A 208 10.97 -15.41 1.01
N ASN A 209 11.08 -14.76 2.16
CA ASN A 209 10.48 -15.17 3.44
C ASN A 209 10.16 -13.95 4.30
N LEU A 210 9.48 -14.18 5.44
CA LEU A 210 9.07 -13.10 6.34
C LEU A 210 10.27 -12.35 6.96
N TYR A 211 11.38 -13.07 7.25
CA TYR A 211 12.60 -12.42 7.73
C TYR A 211 13.14 -11.41 6.73
N GLU A 212 13.31 -11.80 5.48
CA GLU A 212 13.78 -10.89 4.43
C GLU A 212 12.80 -9.74 4.18
N THR A 213 11.50 -10.03 4.21
CA THR A 213 10.47 -8.98 4.13
C THR A 213 10.64 -7.96 5.24
N LEU A 214 10.82 -8.41 6.49
CA LEU A 214 11.07 -7.52 7.63
C LEU A 214 12.38 -6.74 7.45
N MET A 215 13.46 -7.40 7.04
CA MET A 215 14.77 -6.74 6.81
C MET A 215 14.73 -5.68 5.72
N LEU A 216 14.05 -5.94 4.58
CA LEU A 216 13.94 -4.97 3.50
C LEU A 216 13.13 -3.72 3.88
N ASN A 217 12.23 -3.83 4.87
CA ASN A 217 11.43 -2.72 5.39
C ASN A 217 11.98 -2.14 6.71
N LEU A 218 13.03 -2.72 7.27
CA LEU A 218 13.73 -2.19 8.45
C LEU A 218 14.66 -1.05 8.02
N THR A 219 14.07 0.11 7.72
CA THR A 219 14.75 1.31 7.26
C THR A 219 15.46 2.00 8.42
N LEU A 220 16.65 1.52 8.79
CA LEU A 220 17.41 2.04 9.94
C LEU A 220 17.92 3.48 9.75
N LEU A 221 17.73 4.05 8.54
CA LEU A 221 17.94 5.46 8.23
C LEU A 221 16.69 6.03 7.57
N ARG A 222 16.34 7.27 7.91
CA ARG A 222 15.29 8.02 7.23
C ARG A 222 15.75 8.34 5.81
N ASP A 223 14.94 7.89 4.84
CA ASP A 223 15.20 8.06 3.40
C ASP A 223 16.61 7.57 2.97
N GLY A 224 17.16 6.58 3.70
CA GLY A 224 18.50 6.04 3.49
C GLY A 224 19.64 6.98 3.82
N ARG A 225 19.41 8.07 4.55
CA ARG A 225 20.40 9.14 4.78
C ARG A 225 20.57 9.54 6.24
N GLU A 226 19.49 9.80 6.95
CA GLU A 226 19.49 10.43 8.26
C GLU A 226 19.21 9.42 9.38
N CYS A 227 19.91 9.57 10.51
CA CYS A 227 19.61 8.78 11.69
C CYS A 227 18.26 9.18 12.28
N TRP A 228 17.59 8.20 12.89
CA TRP A 228 16.35 8.39 13.60
C TRP A 228 16.56 9.03 14.98
N GLY A 229 15.53 9.68 15.49
CA GLY A 229 15.41 10.02 16.91
C GLY A 229 15.28 8.76 17.78
N GLU A 230 15.22 8.95 19.09
CA GLU A 230 15.07 7.84 20.04
C GLU A 230 13.79 7.05 19.81
N SER A 231 13.91 5.73 19.75
CA SER A 231 12.78 4.82 19.53
C SER A 231 11.82 4.84 20.74
N LYS A 232 10.53 5.10 20.50
CA LYS A 232 9.49 5.24 21.56
C LYS A 232 8.18 4.57 21.14
N PRO A 233 8.08 3.24 21.17
CA PRO A 233 6.83 2.54 20.86
C PRO A 233 5.77 2.77 21.97
N CYS A 234 4.49 2.60 21.64
CA CYS A 234 3.38 2.92 22.54
C CYS A 234 3.37 2.09 23.84
N TRP A 235 3.92 0.88 23.84
CA TRP A 235 3.97 0.03 25.06
C TRP A 235 5.04 0.46 26.08
N GLU A 236 5.99 1.31 25.69
CA GLU A 236 6.96 1.89 26.61
C GLU A 236 6.46 3.14 27.33
N LEU A 237 5.25 3.59 27.05
CA LEU A 237 4.64 4.70 27.79
C LEU A 237 4.40 4.30 29.24
N GLU A 238 4.70 5.20 30.19
CA GLU A 238 4.51 4.96 31.63
C GLU A 238 3.05 4.63 31.98
N ALA A 239 2.10 5.35 31.36
CA ALA A 239 0.68 5.15 31.51
C ALA A 239 -0.01 4.98 30.16
N PRO A 240 -1.14 4.23 30.11
CA PRO A 240 -1.98 4.19 28.91
C PRO A 240 -2.46 5.59 28.53
N LYS A 241 -2.73 5.78 27.25
CA LYS A 241 -3.33 7.03 26.76
C LYS A 241 -4.69 7.27 27.44
N SER A 242 -5.06 8.54 27.60
CA SER A 242 -6.41 8.91 28.05
C SER A 242 -7.44 8.68 26.95
N ALA A 243 -8.74 8.74 27.30
CA ALA A 243 -9.81 8.70 26.30
C ALA A 243 -9.83 9.92 25.37
N GLU A 244 -9.14 11.00 25.76
CA GLU A 244 -9.12 12.23 25.00
C GLU A 244 -8.31 12.08 23.70
N ARG A 245 -8.87 12.65 22.64
CA ARG A 245 -8.18 12.81 21.38
C ARG A 245 -7.13 13.91 21.51
N THR A 246 -5.89 13.59 21.15
CA THR A 246 -4.75 14.50 21.40
C THR A 246 -4.00 14.81 20.11
N GLU A 247 -3.72 16.09 19.87
CA GLU A 247 -2.74 16.49 18.87
C GLU A 247 -1.34 16.30 19.47
N ILE A 248 -0.52 15.49 18.79
CA ILE A 248 0.85 15.18 19.20
C ILE A 248 1.85 15.81 18.24
N CYS A 249 3.10 15.96 18.67
CA CYS A 249 4.17 16.26 17.74
C CYS A 249 4.30 15.15 16.70
N CYS A 250 4.64 15.52 15.47
CA CYS A 250 4.93 14.53 14.43
C CYS A 250 6.05 13.60 14.92
N PRO A 251 5.85 12.27 14.90
CA PRO A 251 6.89 11.33 15.28
C PRO A 251 8.18 11.53 14.47
N ASP A 252 9.32 11.46 15.12
CA ASP A 252 10.66 11.55 14.52
C ASP A 252 11.37 10.18 14.42
N ASN A 253 10.68 9.11 14.79
CA ASN A 253 11.19 7.75 14.74
C ASN A 253 10.11 6.76 14.27
N PRO A 254 10.50 5.64 13.63
CA PRO A 254 9.55 4.64 13.12
C PRO A 254 8.74 3.98 14.24
N ALA A 255 9.34 3.63 15.37
CA ALA A 255 8.66 2.88 16.41
C ALA A 255 7.43 3.63 16.96
N GLN A 256 7.54 4.93 17.19
CA GLN A 256 6.41 5.76 17.61
C GLN A 256 5.33 5.86 16.52
N LEU A 257 5.74 6.06 15.25
CA LEU A 257 4.80 6.17 14.14
C LEU A 257 4.08 4.86 13.85
N LEU A 258 4.82 3.74 13.81
CA LEU A 258 4.27 2.42 13.54
C LEU A 258 3.32 1.94 14.65
N THR A 259 3.45 2.49 15.86
CA THR A 259 2.60 2.20 17.01
C THR A 259 1.63 3.33 17.36
N LEU A 260 1.36 4.22 16.41
CA LEU A 260 0.44 5.33 16.60
C LEU A 260 -0.97 4.83 16.91
N GLN A 261 -1.50 5.23 18.06
CA GLN A 261 -2.89 4.96 18.44
C GLN A 261 -3.82 6.03 17.86
N SER A 262 -4.07 5.98 16.55
CA SER A 262 -5.00 6.90 15.86
C SER A 262 -6.47 6.69 16.26
N ARG A 263 -6.74 5.63 17.00
CA ARG A 263 -8.00 5.32 17.68
C ARG A 263 -7.77 4.98 19.13
N ARG A 264 -8.75 5.29 20.00
CA ARG A 264 -8.86 4.77 21.36
C ARG A 264 -9.86 3.65 21.31
N LEU A 265 -9.42 2.45 21.61
CA LEU A 265 -10.18 1.21 21.53
C LEU A 265 -10.25 0.55 22.89
N LEU A 266 -11.35 -0.13 23.18
CA LEU A 266 -11.48 -1.05 24.30
C LEU A 266 -12.38 -2.20 23.90
N LEU A 267 -11.83 -3.42 23.86
CA LEU A 267 -12.56 -4.64 23.51
C LEU A 267 -13.52 -5.04 24.63
N HIS A 268 -14.69 -5.51 24.23
CA HIS A 268 -15.66 -6.17 25.12
C HIS A 268 -15.62 -7.67 24.86
N ARG A 269 -15.80 -8.45 25.92
CA ARG A 269 -15.79 -9.91 25.84
C ARG A 269 -16.91 -10.54 26.64
N THR A 270 -17.47 -11.61 26.10
CA THR A 270 -18.43 -12.50 26.78
C THR A 270 -17.91 -13.92 26.71
N GLY A 271 -17.62 -14.52 27.87
CA GLY A 271 -16.96 -15.81 27.94
C GLY A 271 -15.53 -15.76 27.38
N GLU A 272 -15.23 -16.61 26.40
CA GLU A 272 -13.92 -16.72 25.72
C GLU A 272 -13.91 -16.00 24.36
N ASN A 273 -14.92 -15.18 24.06
CA ASN A 273 -15.04 -14.49 22.79
C ASN A 273 -15.13 -12.98 22.98
N VAL A 274 -14.70 -12.24 21.95
CA VAL A 274 -14.90 -10.80 21.82
C VAL A 274 -16.18 -10.56 21.03
N ASP A 275 -17.14 -9.84 21.60
CA ASP A 275 -18.45 -9.56 21.02
C ASP A 275 -18.66 -8.09 20.62
N GLY A 276 -17.70 -7.21 20.95
CA GLY A 276 -17.76 -5.81 20.60
C GLY A 276 -16.59 -4.99 21.12
N PHE A 277 -16.68 -3.69 20.94
CA PHE A 277 -15.65 -2.75 21.40
C PHE A 277 -16.21 -1.33 21.48
N CYS A 278 -15.60 -0.51 22.33
CA CYS A 278 -15.77 0.93 22.33
C CYS A 278 -14.69 1.62 21.48
N LEU A 279 -15.06 2.72 20.83
CA LEU A 279 -14.22 3.44 19.88
C LEU A 279 -14.32 4.95 20.04
N LEU A 280 -13.16 5.61 20.11
CA LEU A 280 -13.00 7.07 20.05
C LEU A 280 -11.92 7.46 19.05
N GLY A 281 -11.88 8.74 18.65
CA GLY A 281 -10.72 9.29 17.97
C GLY A 281 -9.48 9.27 18.87
N GLY A 282 -8.32 8.99 18.28
CA GLY A 282 -7.05 8.91 19.01
C GLY A 282 -6.07 10.03 18.67
N ASP A 283 -4.77 9.75 18.74
CA ASP A 283 -3.73 10.71 18.44
C ASP A 283 -3.73 11.10 16.96
N PHE A 284 -3.41 12.36 16.70
CA PHE A 284 -3.27 12.90 15.36
C PHE A 284 -2.18 13.98 15.33
N PHE A 285 -1.71 14.30 14.13
CA PHE A 285 -0.75 15.36 13.85
C PHE A 285 -0.97 15.87 12.41
N PRO A 286 -0.42 17.05 12.05
CA PRO A 286 -0.43 17.54 10.67
C PRO A 286 0.23 16.54 9.72
N ARG A 287 -0.39 16.29 8.55
CA ARG A 287 0.09 15.28 7.59
C ARG A 287 1.19 15.77 6.64
N GLU A 288 1.55 17.02 6.74
CA GLU A 288 2.52 17.70 5.90
C GLU A 288 3.94 17.27 6.29
N ASN A 289 4.73 16.82 5.30
CA ASN A 289 6.14 16.45 5.43
C ASN A 289 6.44 15.40 6.54
N VAL A 290 5.53 14.44 6.75
CA VAL A 290 5.70 13.36 7.73
C VAL A 290 6.68 12.31 7.20
N PHE A 291 7.93 12.71 7.00
CA PHE A 291 8.96 11.84 6.42
C PHE A 291 9.41 10.70 7.34
N ALA A 292 8.93 10.63 8.57
CA ALA A 292 9.01 9.42 9.40
C ALA A 292 8.21 8.25 8.81
N GLU A 293 7.20 8.51 7.95
CA GLU A 293 6.46 7.46 7.26
C GLU A 293 7.23 6.99 6.03
N GLN A 294 7.97 5.90 6.19
CA GLN A 294 8.82 5.34 5.14
C GLN A 294 8.05 4.45 4.15
N MET A 295 6.83 4.03 4.50
CA MET A 295 6.06 3.04 3.76
C MET A 295 4.85 3.68 3.06
N THR A 296 5.04 4.85 2.44
CA THR A 296 3.97 5.58 1.74
C THR A 296 4.44 6.22 0.46
N ILE A 297 3.54 6.36 -0.51
CA ILE A 297 3.74 7.25 -1.65
C ILE A 297 3.35 8.68 -1.30
N TRP A 298 3.92 9.64 -2.01
CA TRP A 298 3.79 11.07 -1.73
C TRP A 298 3.20 11.82 -2.92
N ARG A 299 2.52 12.92 -2.64
CA ARG A 299 2.16 13.93 -3.63
C ARG A 299 2.49 15.32 -3.12
N THR A 300 2.80 16.22 -4.03
CA THR A 300 2.95 17.65 -3.72
C THR A 300 1.59 18.30 -3.48
N MET A 301 1.54 19.19 -2.50
CA MET A 301 0.42 20.14 -2.39
C MET A 301 0.52 21.21 -3.47
N PRO A 302 -0.61 21.80 -3.90
CA PRO A 302 -0.57 22.95 -4.80
C PRO A 302 0.32 24.06 -4.21
N ILE A 303 1.35 24.46 -4.96
CA ILE A 303 2.34 25.46 -4.52
C ILE A 303 1.74 26.85 -4.69
N LYS A 304 1.71 27.63 -3.61
CA LYS A 304 1.50 29.07 -3.71
C LYS A 304 2.82 29.75 -4.04
N LYS A 305 2.74 30.86 -4.78
CA LYS A 305 3.94 31.59 -5.20
C LYS A 305 4.80 31.95 -3.96
N ASN A 306 6.08 31.56 -3.99
CA ASN A 306 7.07 31.77 -2.91
C ASN A 306 6.91 30.91 -1.63
N GLU A 307 6.06 29.87 -1.62
CA GLU A 307 6.02 28.91 -0.52
C GLU A 307 6.89 27.67 -0.84
N PRO A 308 7.50 27.03 0.17
CA PRO A 308 8.24 25.78 -0.04
C PRO A 308 7.31 24.66 -0.50
N VAL A 309 7.88 23.70 -1.23
CA VAL A 309 7.15 22.50 -1.64
C VAL A 309 6.78 21.69 -0.40
N VAL A 310 5.48 21.36 -0.28
CA VAL A 310 4.95 20.54 0.81
C VAL A 310 4.51 19.20 0.25
N PHE A 311 4.94 18.12 0.88
CA PHE A 311 4.57 16.76 0.56
C PHE A 311 3.53 16.23 1.55
N VAL A 312 2.57 15.48 1.04
CA VAL A 312 1.59 14.77 1.86
C VAL A 312 1.47 13.32 1.38
N PRO A 313 1.19 12.37 2.28
CA PRO A 313 0.89 11.01 1.87
C PRO A 313 -0.25 10.98 0.85
N CYS A 314 -0.12 10.10 -0.13
CA CYS A 314 -1.12 9.91 -1.18
C CYS A 314 -1.59 8.45 -1.17
N ARG A 315 -2.91 8.22 -1.19
CA ARG A 315 -3.47 6.88 -1.34
C ARG A 315 -3.24 6.36 -2.76
N HIS A 316 -3.09 5.07 -2.91
CA HIS A 316 -3.18 4.42 -4.21
C HIS A 316 -4.59 4.50 -4.78
N ASP A 317 -4.68 4.59 -6.09
CA ASP A 317 -5.95 4.51 -6.82
C ASP A 317 -6.24 3.04 -7.15
N PRO A 318 -7.27 2.40 -6.56
CA PRO A 318 -7.56 0.99 -6.80
C PRO A 318 -7.98 0.68 -8.25
N ALA A 319 -8.35 1.72 -9.04
CA ALA A 319 -8.65 1.58 -10.46
C ALA A 319 -7.40 1.57 -11.36
N LYS A 320 -6.22 1.81 -10.79
CA LYS A 320 -4.95 1.80 -11.53
C LYS A 320 -4.13 0.57 -11.17
N GLN A 321 -3.55 -0.08 -12.16
CA GLN A 321 -2.52 -1.10 -11.98
C GLN A 321 -1.27 -0.44 -11.39
N PHE A 322 -0.61 -1.07 -10.46
CA PHE A 322 0.52 -0.49 -9.72
C PHE A 322 1.68 -0.05 -10.62
N TRP A 323 1.96 -0.76 -11.72
CA TRP A 323 3.00 -0.34 -12.66
C TRP A 323 2.77 1.05 -13.27
N ARG A 324 1.53 1.53 -13.32
CA ARG A 324 1.21 2.89 -13.80
C ARG A 324 1.60 3.99 -12.80
N GLU A 325 1.84 3.62 -11.55
CA GLU A 325 2.36 4.53 -10.52
C GLU A 325 3.89 4.50 -10.44
N PHE A 326 4.56 3.68 -11.26
CA PHE A 326 6.03 3.55 -11.29
C PHE A 326 6.77 4.90 -11.28
N PRO A 327 6.38 5.90 -12.10
CA PRO A 327 7.06 7.20 -12.10
C PRO A 327 7.04 7.88 -10.72
N ALA A 328 5.87 7.89 -10.06
CA ALA A 328 5.70 8.55 -8.77
C ALA A 328 6.37 7.82 -7.61
N VAL A 329 6.51 6.49 -7.72
CA VAL A 329 7.01 5.63 -6.63
C VAL A 329 8.51 5.41 -6.70
N PHE A 330 9.05 5.17 -7.90
CA PHE A 330 10.41 4.66 -8.07
C PHE A 330 11.39 5.65 -8.71
N CYS A 331 10.91 6.68 -9.43
CA CYS A 331 11.80 7.61 -10.12
C CYS A 331 12.24 8.77 -9.23
N GLN A 332 13.52 9.14 -9.33
CA GLN A 332 14.10 10.23 -8.51
C GLN A 332 13.50 11.61 -8.82
N ASP A 333 13.10 11.84 -10.06
CA ASP A 333 12.58 13.14 -10.53
C ASP A 333 11.13 13.40 -10.09
N SER A 334 10.45 12.44 -9.45
CA SER A 334 9.05 12.52 -9.09
C SER A 334 8.74 13.35 -7.82
N GLY A 335 9.77 13.87 -7.14
CA GLY A 335 9.65 14.54 -5.87
C GLY A 335 10.15 13.69 -4.69
N HIS A 336 9.35 13.51 -3.63
CA HIS A 336 9.72 12.67 -2.51
C HIS A 336 9.26 11.23 -2.74
N ARG A 337 10.19 10.27 -2.70
CA ARG A 337 9.91 8.83 -2.88
C ARG A 337 9.61 8.15 -1.55
N PRO A 338 8.95 6.97 -1.56
CA PRO A 338 8.84 6.15 -0.36
C PRO A 338 10.21 5.85 0.26
N GLY A 339 10.34 6.01 1.57
CA GLY A 339 11.61 5.77 2.25
C GLY A 339 12.13 4.35 2.10
N VAL A 340 11.24 3.34 2.02
CA VAL A 340 11.61 1.95 1.73
C VAL A 340 12.29 1.81 0.36
N VAL A 341 11.89 2.58 -0.65
CA VAL A 341 12.54 2.59 -1.98
C VAL A 341 13.93 3.22 -1.88
N CYS A 342 14.03 4.38 -1.20
CA CYS A 342 15.33 5.04 -0.95
C CYS A 342 16.27 4.14 -0.13
N TRP A 343 15.73 3.38 0.81
CA TRP A 343 16.51 2.42 1.60
C TRP A 343 17.09 1.30 0.74
N ILE A 344 16.27 0.68 -0.12
CA ILE A 344 16.75 -0.38 -1.03
C ILE A 344 17.81 0.15 -2.01
N GLU A 345 17.65 1.37 -2.54
CA GLU A 345 18.68 2.02 -3.35
C GLU A 345 19.97 2.19 -2.55
N LYS A 346 19.88 2.68 -1.30
CA LYS A 346 21.03 2.87 -0.41
C LYS A 346 21.81 1.58 -0.17
N LEU A 347 21.12 0.46 0.03
CA LEU A 347 21.75 -0.84 0.27
C LEU A 347 22.54 -1.37 -0.95
N GLN A 348 22.31 -0.83 -2.15
CA GLN A 348 22.98 -1.24 -3.40
C GLN A 348 24.19 -0.37 -3.73
N GLU A 349 24.42 0.75 -3.01
CA GLU A 349 25.57 1.62 -3.31
C GLU A 349 26.86 0.81 -3.50
N LYS A 350 27.58 1.06 -4.57
CA LYS A 350 28.77 0.29 -5.01
C LYS A 350 29.82 0.07 -3.93
N ARG A 351 29.99 1.04 -3.03
CA ARG A 351 30.91 0.95 -1.90
C ARG A 351 30.41 0.00 -0.79
N LEU A 352 29.11 -0.18 -0.67
CA LEU A 352 28.48 -0.94 0.41
C LEU A 352 28.21 -2.40 0.00
N LYS A 353 27.66 -2.60 -1.19
CA LYS A 353 27.30 -3.91 -1.77
C LYS A 353 26.53 -4.81 -0.79
N LEU A 354 25.60 -4.22 -0.04
CA LEU A 354 24.86 -4.96 0.98
C LEU A 354 23.70 -5.76 0.38
N LEU A 355 23.17 -5.29 -0.75
CA LEU A 355 22.11 -5.96 -1.48
C LEU A 355 22.56 -6.16 -2.95
N ASP A 356 22.39 -7.38 -3.50
CA ASP A 356 22.71 -7.68 -4.90
C ASP A 356 21.77 -6.90 -5.84
N PRO A 357 22.27 -6.06 -6.77
CA PRO A 357 21.44 -5.33 -7.71
C PRO A 357 20.59 -6.24 -8.62
N ARG A 358 21.02 -7.47 -8.88
CA ARG A 358 20.29 -8.47 -9.68
C ARG A 358 19.16 -9.14 -8.91
N ARG A 359 19.10 -8.95 -7.59
CA ARG A 359 18.00 -9.46 -6.78
C ARG A 359 16.68 -8.86 -7.26
N LYS A 360 15.69 -9.72 -7.51
CA LYS A 360 14.32 -9.28 -7.77
C LYS A 360 13.66 -8.86 -6.44
N ILE A 361 13.20 -7.62 -6.40
CA ILE A 361 12.40 -7.09 -5.30
C ILE A 361 10.94 -7.11 -5.72
N HIS A 362 10.11 -7.65 -4.85
CA HIS A 362 8.67 -7.67 -5.02
C HIS A 362 8.04 -6.58 -4.16
N PHE A 363 7.69 -5.44 -4.76
CA PHE A 363 6.97 -4.38 -4.08
C PHE A 363 5.48 -4.70 -4.05
N ARG A 364 4.88 -4.66 -2.87
CA ARG A 364 3.45 -4.86 -2.65
C ARG A 364 2.83 -3.58 -2.11
N ILE A 365 1.68 -3.23 -2.65
CA ILE A 365 0.80 -2.18 -2.13
C ILE A 365 -0.47 -2.81 -1.57
N SER A 366 -1.03 -2.17 -0.56
CA SER A 366 -2.37 -2.50 -0.07
C SER A 366 -3.04 -1.26 0.50
N GLY A 367 -4.36 -1.27 0.46
CA GLY A 367 -5.15 -0.16 0.96
C GLY A 367 -6.63 -0.49 1.03
N VAL A 368 -7.40 0.49 1.45
CA VAL A 368 -8.85 0.44 1.48
C VAL A 368 -9.42 1.52 0.58
N GLN A 369 -10.53 1.21 -0.07
CA GLN A 369 -11.35 2.17 -0.78
C GLN A 369 -12.45 2.64 0.15
N TYR A 370 -12.42 3.91 0.52
CA TYR A 370 -13.48 4.54 1.29
C TYR A 370 -14.58 5.08 0.38
N GLY A 371 -15.78 5.19 0.92
CA GLY A 371 -16.89 5.93 0.32
C GLY A 371 -16.66 7.44 0.38
N ASP A 372 -17.71 8.21 0.04
CA ASP A 372 -17.65 9.68 0.07
C ASP A 372 -17.22 10.18 1.46
N LYS A 373 -16.30 11.16 1.46
CA LYS A 373 -15.70 11.76 2.68
C LYS A 373 -15.07 10.75 3.64
N ASP A 374 -14.54 9.66 3.12
CA ASP A 374 -13.98 8.55 3.87
C ASP A 374 -15.00 7.87 4.81
N PHE A 375 -16.27 7.94 4.48
CA PHE A 375 -17.33 7.34 5.26
C PHE A 375 -17.56 5.92 4.75
N PHE A 376 -17.38 4.93 5.61
CA PHE A 376 -17.35 3.50 5.32
C PHE A 376 -16.17 3.03 4.45
N VAL A 377 -15.70 1.86 4.76
CA VAL A 377 -14.80 1.07 3.91
C VAL A 377 -15.64 0.30 2.90
N ASN A 378 -15.52 0.64 1.63
CA ASN A 378 -16.25 -0.03 0.55
C ASN A 378 -15.56 -1.31 0.11
N ASP A 379 -14.22 -1.30 0.04
CA ASP A 379 -13.42 -2.43 -0.42
C ASP A 379 -11.99 -2.33 0.09
N SER A 380 -11.26 -3.43 0.02
CA SER A 380 -9.81 -3.49 0.21
C SER A 380 -9.16 -4.04 -1.03
N PHE A 381 -7.97 -3.56 -1.34
CA PHE A 381 -7.22 -3.97 -2.52
C PHE A 381 -5.76 -4.21 -2.20
N SER A 382 -5.12 -5.01 -3.02
CA SER A 382 -3.67 -5.15 -3.07
C SER A 382 -3.21 -5.34 -4.50
N ASP A 383 -2.02 -4.85 -4.79
CA ASP A 383 -1.34 -5.08 -6.06
C ASP A 383 0.16 -5.20 -5.81
N SER A 384 0.92 -5.66 -6.79
CA SER A 384 2.36 -5.86 -6.64
C SER A 384 3.11 -5.65 -7.94
N LEU A 385 4.39 -5.29 -7.83
CA LEU A 385 5.27 -5.09 -8.96
C LEU A 385 6.66 -5.67 -8.64
N THR A 386 7.18 -6.47 -9.55
CA THR A 386 8.48 -7.15 -9.37
C THR A 386 9.45 -6.71 -10.45
N PHE A 387 10.66 -6.32 -10.04
CA PHE A 387 11.76 -6.02 -10.95
C PHE A 387 13.11 -6.15 -10.24
N GLN A 388 14.21 -6.15 -10.99
CA GLN A 388 15.55 -6.20 -10.40
C GLN A 388 15.87 -4.92 -9.64
N ALA A 389 16.41 -5.05 -8.43
CA ALA A 389 16.77 -3.95 -7.56
C ALA A 389 17.65 -2.89 -8.25
N GLY A 390 18.54 -3.31 -9.14
CA GLY A 390 19.42 -2.45 -9.91
C GLY A 390 18.71 -1.40 -10.79
N ILE A 391 17.41 -1.55 -11.05
CA ILE A 391 16.62 -0.48 -11.69
C ILE A 391 16.54 0.77 -10.80
N LEU A 392 16.69 0.62 -9.48
CA LEU A 392 16.65 1.75 -8.52
C LEU A 392 18.00 2.46 -8.37
N ASP A 393 19.12 1.83 -8.76
CA ASP A 393 20.48 2.38 -8.66
C ASP A 393 20.82 3.32 -9.84
N GLU A 394 22.01 3.91 -9.81
CA GLU A 394 22.53 4.79 -10.87
C GLU A 394 22.56 4.12 -12.25
N ILE A 395 22.89 2.83 -12.32
CA ILE A 395 22.88 2.04 -13.56
C ILE A 395 21.45 1.91 -14.12
N GLY A 396 20.45 1.89 -13.25
CA GLY A 396 19.04 1.79 -13.62
C GLY A 396 18.41 3.09 -14.12
N ARG A 397 19.04 4.26 -13.97
CA ARG A 397 18.44 5.56 -14.39
C ARG A 397 17.98 5.62 -15.85
N PRO A 398 18.76 5.15 -16.84
CA PRO A 398 18.30 5.09 -18.23
C PRO A 398 17.05 4.21 -18.36
N TRP A 399 16.99 3.11 -17.60
CA TRP A 399 15.86 2.21 -17.56
C TRP A 399 14.62 2.87 -16.93
N GLN A 400 14.76 3.60 -15.84
CA GLN A 400 13.65 4.35 -15.25
C GLN A 400 13.01 5.29 -16.29
N SER A 401 13.83 6.07 -17.01
CA SER A 401 13.35 6.97 -18.06
C SER A 401 12.66 6.21 -19.20
N ARG A 402 13.17 5.04 -19.57
CA ARG A 402 12.58 4.20 -20.61
C ARG A 402 11.24 3.61 -20.15
N ILE A 403 11.16 3.05 -18.97
CA ILE A 403 9.94 2.50 -18.37
C ILE A 403 8.84 3.58 -18.31
N VAL A 404 9.18 4.78 -17.87
CA VAL A 404 8.24 5.92 -17.83
C VAL A 404 7.66 6.22 -19.21
N ARG A 405 8.51 6.28 -20.26
CA ARG A 405 8.05 6.51 -21.63
C ARG A 405 7.11 5.42 -22.13
N GLU A 406 7.38 4.17 -21.79
CA GLU A 406 6.50 3.06 -22.19
C GLU A 406 5.16 3.07 -21.43
N ILE A 407 5.14 3.53 -20.17
CA ILE A 407 3.90 3.79 -19.43
C ILE A 407 3.10 4.92 -20.10
N GLU A 408 3.75 6.04 -20.46
CA GLU A 408 3.12 7.15 -21.16
C GLU A 408 2.52 6.71 -22.51
N ARG A 409 3.20 5.85 -23.27
CA ARG A 409 2.67 5.26 -24.51
C ARG A 409 1.43 4.41 -24.25
N CYS A 410 1.41 3.62 -23.18
CA CYS A 410 0.22 2.86 -22.80
C CYS A 410 -0.95 3.81 -22.46
N GLU A 411 -0.69 4.90 -21.76
CA GLU A 411 -1.72 5.92 -21.45
C GLU A 411 -2.26 6.62 -22.71
N GLN A 412 -1.37 6.99 -23.62
CA GLN A 412 -1.75 7.56 -24.92
C GLN A 412 -2.59 6.57 -25.75
N THR A 413 -2.20 5.30 -25.74
CA THR A 413 -2.94 4.22 -26.42
C THR A 413 -4.32 4.00 -25.81
N ALA A 414 -4.44 3.97 -24.49
CA ALA A 414 -5.73 3.88 -23.80
C ALA A 414 -6.64 5.07 -24.14
N ALA A 415 -6.08 6.28 -24.17
CA ALA A 415 -6.82 7.48 -24.58
C ALA A 415 -7.27 7.40 -26.05
N LEU A 416 -6.41 6.91 -26.95
CA LEU A 416 -6.72 6.71 -28.36
C LEU A 416 -7.84 5.68 -28.56
N ILE A 417 -7.77 4.53 -27.89
CA ILE A 417 -8.80 3.47 -27.91
C ILE A 417 -10.13 4.01 -27.39
N GLY A 418 -10.10 4.80 -26.30
CA GLY A 418 -11.30 5.43 -25.76
C GLY A 418 -11.97 6.41 -26.73
N ARG A 419 -11.18 7.22 -27.45
CA ARG A 419 -11.70 8.11 -28.52
C ARG A 419 -12.25 7.30 -29.69
N PHE A 420 -11.56 6.24 -30.08
CA PHE A 420 -12.03 5.36 -31.15
C PHE A 420 -13.39 4.72 -30.81
N ALA A 421 -13.58 4.25 -29.55
CA ALA A 421 -14.87 3.76 -29.08
C ALA A 421 -15.98 4.82 -29.17
N GLN A 422 -15.70 6.06 -28.80
CA GLN A 422 -16.63 7.18 -28.94
C GLN A 422 -16.98 7.48 -30.39
N GLU A 423 -16.00 7.49 -31.31
CA GLU A 423 -16.24 7.68 -32.74
C GLU A 423 -17.13 6.57 -33.33
N LEU A 424 -16.95 5.30 -32.91
CA LEU A 424 -17.80 4.19 -33.31
C LEU A 424 -19.23 4.32 -32.74
N ALA A 425 -19.38 4.70 -31.49
CA ALA A 425 -20.68 4.94 -30.86
C ALA A 425 -21.45 6.05 -31.60
N ILE A 426 -20.78 7.15 -31.87
CA ILE A 426 -21.35 8.26 -32.67
C ILE A 426 -21.79 7.77 -34.08
N ALA A 427 -20.94 7.00 -34.75
CA ALA A 427 -21.25 6.45 -36.07
C ALA A 427 -22.48 5.52 -36.04
N ALA A 428 -22.61 4.71 -34.97
CA ALA A 428 -23.77 3.86 -34.74
C ALA A 428 -25.04 4.63 -34.34
N GLY A 429 -24.89 5.86 -33.85
CA GLY A 429 -25.99 6.70 -33.36
C GLY A 429 -26.27 6.52 -31.87
N ASP A 430 -25.36 5.93 -31.15
CA ASP A 430 -25.39 5.87 -29.71
C ASP A 430 -24.98 7.23 -29.12
N ARG A 431 -25.71 7.67 -28.09
CA ARG A 431 -25.44 8.91 -27.35
C ARG A 431 -24.68 8.68 -26.05
N ASN A 432 -24.12 7.47 -25.88
CA ASN A 432 -23.39 7.13 -24.67
C ASN A 432 -22.05 7.88 -24.62
N GLU A 433 -21.99 8.94 -23.86
CA GLU A 433 -20.78 9.75 -23.64
C GLU A 433 -19.66 8.96 -22.93
N ASN A 434 -19.98 7.86 -22.26
CA ASN A 434 -19.04 7.01 -21.51
C ASN A 434 -18.56 5.76 -22.27
N ALA A 435 -18.87 5.61 -23.55
CA ALA A 435 -18.48 4.44 -24.34
C ALA A 435 -16.96 4.13 -24.29
N GLY A 436 -16.11 5.16 -24.11
CA GLY A 436 -14.67 4.98 -24.03
C GLY A 436 -14.14 4.43 -22.71
N GLY A 437 -14.91 4.47 -21.62
CA GLY A 437 -14.44 4.05 -20.28
C GLY A 437 -14.17 2.56 -20.17
N ALA A 438 -15.15 1.74 -20.54
CA ALA A 438 -15.05 0.29 -20.49
C ALA A 438 -13.92 -0.26 -21.37
N VAL A 439 -13.75 0.32 -22.58
CA VAL A 439 -12.71 -0.13 -23.53
C VAL A 439 -11.30 0.26 -23.08
N ARG A 440 -11.15 1.41 -22.43
CA ARG A 440 -9.88 1.76 -21.77
C ARG A 440 -9.51 0.75 -20.67
N ALA A 441 -10.46 0.38 -19.84
CA ALA A 441 -10.25 -0.65 -18.81
C ALA A 441 -9.88 -2.00 -19.43
N GLN A 442 -10.54 -2.40 -20.53
CA GLN A 442 -10.21 -3.62 -21.26
C GLN A 442 -8.80 -3.59 -21.84
N PHE A 443 -8.33 -2.46 -22.38
CA PHE A 443 -6.95 -2.32 -22.85
C PHE A 443 -5.96 -2.45 -21.69
N TYR A 444 -6.17 -1.75 -20.56
CA TYR A 444 -5.29 -1.87 -19.40
C TYR A 444 -5.25 -3.29 -18.84
N PHE A 445 -6.38 -3.98 -18.81
CA PHE A 445 -6.42 -5.39 -18.43
C PHE A 445 -5.58 -6.27 -19.38
N ALA A 446 -5.67 -6.03 -20.69
CA ALA A 446 -4.96 -6.82 -21.68
C ALA A 446 -3.44 -6.60 -21.67
N VAL A 447 -2.96 -5.39 -21.31
CA VAL A 447 -1.52 -5.08 -21.25
C VAL A 447 -0.92 -5.32 -19.88
N ASP A 448 -1.69 -5.50 -18.83
CA ASP A 448 -1.21 -5.57 -17.45
C ASP A 448 -0.16 -6.67 -17.25
N GLN A 449 -0.54 -7.93 -17.47
CA GLN A 449 0.39 -9.05 -17.30
C GLN A 449 1.58 -9.01 -18.28
N PRO A 450 1.42 -8.69 -19.58
CA PRO A 450 2.53 -8.51 -20.49
C PRO A 450 3.53 -7.42 -20.05
N PHE A 451 3.04 -6.28 -19.54
CA PHE A 451 3.92 -5.21 -19.05
C PHE A 451 4.73 -5.64 -17.83
N ARG A 452 4.08 -6.32 -16.87
CA ARG A 452 4.76 -6.86 -15.68
C ARG A 452 5.84 -7.86 -16.05
N GLN A 453 5.56 -8.75 -17.00
CA GLN A 453 6.54 -9.73 -17.49
C GLN A 453 7.72 -9.06 -18.17
N TRP A 454 7.48 -8.05 -19.01
CA TRP A 454 8.52 -7.26 -19.64
C TRP A 454 9.41 -6.57 -18.60
N LEU A 455 8.82 -5.87 -17.63
CA LEU A 455 9.54 -5.17 -16.57
C LEU A 455 10.37 -6.15 -15.70
N GLN A 456 9.79 -7.29 -15.34
CA GLN A 456 10.47 -8.31 -14.53
C GLN A 456 11.63 -8.99 -15.27
N ALA A 457 11.61 -9.00 -16.59
CA ALA A 457 12.64 -9.61 -17.42
C ALA A 457 13.85 -8.70 -17.66
N ILE A 458 13.74 -7.39 -17.38
CA ILE A 458 14.83 -6.43 -17.59
C ILE A 458 16.02 -6.78 -16.69
N ASP A 459 17.19 -6.94 -17.29
CA ASP A 459 18.50 -6.97 -16.62
C ASP A 459 19.23 -5.65 -16.90
N PRO A 460 19.32 -4.72 -15.92
CA PRO A 460 19.92 -3.42 -16.15
C PRO A 460 21.39 -3.43 -16.55
N GLU A 461 22.12 -4.51 -16.24
CA GLU A 461 23.55 -4.64 -16.56
C GLU A 461 23.80 -5.26 -17.95
N GLN A 462 22.87 -6.10 -18.45
CA GLN A 462 23.10 -6.90 -19.65
C GLN A 462 22.22 -6.49 -20.84
N ASP A 463 21.00 -6.01 -20.58
CA ASP A 463 20.06 -5.67 -21.65
C ASP A 463 20.32 -4.28 -22.24
N ASP A 464 20.00 -4.13 -23.54
CA ASP A 464 19.91 -2.82 -24.19
C ASP A 464 18.51 -2.23 -23.99
N PRO A 465 18.40 -1.01 -23.41
CA PRO A 465 17.10 -0.37 -23.14
C PRO A 465 16.26 -0.12 -24.40
N ASP A 466 16.88 0.17 -25.54
CA ASP A 466 16.17 0.45 -26.78
C ASP A 466 15.61 -0.84 -27.40
N GLU A 467 16.38 -1.90 -27.44
CA GLU A 467 15.91 -3.20 -27.92
C GLU A 467 14.79 -3.77 -27.04
N ALA A 468 14.93 -3.69 -25.72
CA ALA A 468 13.89 -4.14 -24.80
C ALA A 468 12.58 -3.34 -24.96
N ALA A 469 12.69 -2.02 -25.13
CA ALA A 469 11.54 -1.17 -25.40
C ALA A 469 10.87 -1.50 -26.74
N LEU A 470 11.64 -1.76 -27.81
CA LEU A 470 11.09 -2.15 -29.11
C LEU A 470 10.30 -3.46 -29.05
N ARG A 471 10.80 -4.45 -28.31
CA ARG A 471 10.07 -5.70 -28.07
C ARG A 471 8.73 -5.45 -27.38
N TRP A 472 8.73 -4.62 -26.32
CA TRP A 472 7.52 -4.23 -25.63
C TRP A 472 6.54 -3.49 -26.54
N GLN A 473 7.00 -2.49 -27.28
CA GLN A 473 6.19 -1.66 -28.18
C GLN A 473 5.49 -2.50 -29.25
N ALA A 474 6.19 -3.50 -29.82
CA ALA A 474 5.60 -4.43 -30.78
C ALA A 474 4.44 -5.23 -30.14
N GLN A 475 4.61 -5.67 -28.89
CA GLN A 475 3.60 -6.40 -28.16
C GLN A 475 2.39 -5.52 -27.81
N ALA A 476 2.61 -4.32 -27.25
CA ALA A 476 1.57 -3.37 -26.88
C ALA A 476 0.74 -2.94 -28.10
N ARG A 477 1.41 -2.65 -29.23
CA ARG A 477 0.76 -2.36 -30.51
C ARG A 477 -0.13 -3.51 -30.98
N SER A 478 0.39 -4.76 -30.94
CA SER A 478 -0.38 -5.94 -31.36
C SER A 478 -1.65 -6.12 -30.52
N ILE A 479 -1.58 -5.87 -29.19
CA ILE A 479 -2.73 -5.91 -28.30
C ILE A 479 -3.76 -4.85 -28.69
N ALA A 480 -3.31 -3.60 -28.91
CA ALA A 480 -4.18 -2.50 -29.31
C ALA A 480 -4.84 -2.74 -30.69
N GLU A 481 -4.10 -3.27 -31.67
CA GLU A 481 -4.63 -3.61 -32.99
C GLU A 481 -5.69 -4.71 -32.94
N LYS A 482 -5.48 -5.75 -32.12
CA LYS A 482 -6.46 -6.84 -31.91
C LYS A 482 -7.75 -6.28 -31.32
N LEU A 483 -7.65 -5.46 -30.28
CA LEU A 483 -8.80 -4.82 -29.64
C LEU A 483 -9.53 -3.90 -30.62
N GLY A 484 -8.80 -3.07 -31.37
CA GLY A 484 -9.40 -2.19 -32.37
C GLY A 484 -10.12 -2.93 -33.49
N LYS A 485 -9.59 -4.06 -33.97
CA LYS A 485 -10.26 -4.93 -34.96
C LYS A 485 -11.57 -5.52 -34.39
N GLN A 486 -11.53 -6.02 -33.15
CA GLN A 486 -12.71 -6.55 -32.48
C GLN A 486 -13.83 -5.49 -32.40
N MET A 487 -13.48 -4.29 -31.95
CA MET A 487 -14.42 -3.17 -31.82
C MET A 487 -15.12 -2.84 -33.14
N VAL A 488 -14.38 -2.84 -34.27
CA VAL A 488 -14.99 -2.61 -35.60
C VAL A 488 -15.96 -3.71 -35.98
N MET A 489 -15.61 -4.96 -35.72
CA MET A 489 -16.50 -6.10 -36.02
C MET A 489 -17.79 -6.03 -35.20
N GLU A 490 -17.71 -5.57 -33.96
CA GLU A 490 -18.84 -5.45 -33.04
C GLU A 490 -19.71 -4.20 -33.30
N ALA A 491 -19.18 -3.19 -34.02
CA ALA A 491 -19.86 -1.90 -34.21
C ALA A 491 -21.15 -1.97 -35.08
N GLY A 492 -21.36 -3.04 -35.83
CA GLY A 492 -22.56 -3.34 -36.59
C GLY A 492 -22.79 -2.45 -37.84
N ASN A 493 -23.85 -2.76 -38.57
CA ASN A 493 -24.18 -2.11 -39.86
C ASN A 493 -24.49 -0.60 -39.76
N ALA A 494 -25.03 -0.16 -38.62
CA ALA A 494 -25.34 1.25 -38.39
C ALA A 494 -24.07 2.09 -38.40
N ALA A 495 -23.00 1.65 -37.73
CA ALA A 495 -21.71 2.32 -37.69
C ALA A 495 -20.97 2.27 -39.04
N LEU A 496 -21.19 1.21 -39.85
CA LEU A 496 -20.64 1.14 -41.21
C LEU A 496 -21.26 2.20 -42.13
N LYS A 497 -22.58 2.39 -42.11
CA LYS A 497 -23.30 3.43 -42.84
C LYS A 497 -22.94 4.83 -42.33
N GLY A 498 -22.81 4.95 -41.03
CA GLY A 498 -22.38 6.14 -40.34
C GLY A 498 -23.41 7.28 -40.27
N ARG A 499 -23.00 8.40 -39.71
CA ARG A 499 -23.85 9.60 -39.50
C ARG A 499 -23.10 10.89 -39.78
N ARG A 500 -23.83 11.88 -40.27
CA ARG A 500 -23.36 13.26 -40.38
C ARG A 500 -23.77 14.03 -39.12
N ILE A 501 -22.82 14.69 -38.46
CA ILE A 501 -23.03 15.49 -37.26
C ILE A 501 -22.53 16.91 -37.50
N VAL A 502 -23.34 17.91 -37.15
CA VAL A 502 -22.97 19.32 -37.15
C VAL A 502 -22.21 19.63 -35.87
N VAL A 503 -20.94 20.02 -35.98
CA VAL A 503 -20.00 20.16 -34.85
C VAL A 503 -19.93 21.59 -34.31
N ASP A 504 -20.18 22.60 -35.13
CA ASP A 504 -20.12 24.04 -34.78
C ASP A 504 -21.47 24.70 -35.03
N LYS A 505 -22.36 24.70 -34.02
CA LYS A 505 -23.67 25.37 -34.15
C LYS A 505 -23.63 26.88 -33.99
N ASP A 506 -22.56 27.41 -33.39
CA ASP A 506 -22.48 28.82 -32.97
C ASP A 506 -21.56 29.69 -33.85
N LYS A 507 -20.93 29.11 -34.87
CA LYS A 507 -20.09 29.87 -35.84
C LYS A 507 -20.80 30.07 -37.16
N LYS A 508 -20.52 31.21 -37.83
CA LYS A 508 -21.08 31.59 -39.15
C LYS A 508 -20.95 30.51 -40.26
N THR A 509 -20.21 29.43 -40.01
CA THR A 509 -20.06 28.28 -40.92
C THR A 509 -20.30 26.99 -40.14
N GLU A 510 -21.44 26.34 -40.42
CA GLU A 510 -21.72 25.00 -39.93
C GLU A 510 -20.71 24.00 -40.53
N ARG A 511 -19.94 23.33 -39.66
CA ARG A 511 -19.05 22.25 -40.10
C ARG A 511 -19.72 20.90 -39.83
N THR A 512 -19.96 20.14 -40.88
CA THR A 512 -20.51 18.78 -40.80
C THR A 512 -19.40 17.75 -40.91
N ILE A 513 -19.31 16.84 -39.93
CA ILE A 513 -18.38 15.70 -39.95
C ILE A 513 -19.16 14.40 -40.17
N LEU A 514 -18.69 13.58 -41.13
CA LEU A 514 -19.18 12.23 -41.32
C LEU A 514 -18.39 11.25 -40.45
N TYR A 515 -19.08 10.61 -39.50
CA TYR A 515 -18.56 9.52 -38.69
C TYR A 515 -18.96 8.19 -39.31
N THR A 516 -17.96 7.30 -39.58
CA THR A 516 -18.18 5.92 -40.05
C THR A 516 -17.14 5.04 -39.42
N ALA A 517 -17.45 3.74 -39.19
CA ALA A 517 -16.51 2.79 -38.63
C ALA A 517 -15.20 2.65 -39.43
N PRO A 518 -15.20 2.60 -40.78
CA PRO A 518 -13.94 2.57 -41.55
C PRO A 518 -13.08 3.84 -41.37
N LYS A 519 -13.69 5.02 -41.31
CA LYS A 519 -12.93 6.25 -41.10
C LYS A 519 -12.35 6.33 -39.69
N ALA A 520 -13.14 5.98 -38.68
CA ALA A 520 -12.69 5.92 -37.30
C ALA A 520 -11.54 4.92 -37.14
N TYR A 521 -11.64 3.74 -37.77
CA TYR A 521 -10.59 2.71 -37.71
C TYR A 521 -9.31 3.13 -38.42
N ASN A 522 -9.39 3.77 -39.57
CA ASN A 522 -8.21 4.30 -40.27
C ASN A 522 -7.52 5.37 -39.42
N HIS A 523 -8.29 6.29 -38.83
CA HIS A 523 -7.76 7.30 -37.91
C HIS A 523 -7.09 6.65 -36.69
N PHE A 524 -7.75 5.69 -36.06
CA PHE A 524 -7.16 4.91 -34.96
C PHE A 524 -5.83 4.25 -35.36
N ARG A 525 -5.79 3.55 -36.50
CA ARG A 525 -4.56 2.89 -36.97
C ARG A 525 -3.44 3.89 -37.24
N THR A 526 -3.71 4.99 -37.90
CA THR A 526 -2.69 6.02 -38.19
C THR A 526 -2.09 6.56 -36.91
N ARG A 527 -2.95 6.91 -35.91
CA ARG A 527 -2.48 7.43 -34.63
C ARG A 527 -1.75 6.36 -33.79
N LEU A 528 -2.15 5.09 -33.88
CA LEU A 528 -1.45 4.01 -33.21
C LEU A 528 -0.02 3.83 -33.74
N TRP A 529 0.17 4.06 -35.05
CA TRP A 529 1.50 4.04 -35.66
C TRP A 529 2.36 5.25 -35.27
N GLU A 530 1.78 6.38 -34.94
CA GLU A 530 2.51 7.52 -34.38
C GLU A 530 2.99 7.24 -32.95
N ILE A 531 2.20 6.53 -32.14
CA ILE A 531 2.57 6.12 -30.77
C ILE A 531 3.65 5.04 -30.81
N TYR A 532 3.51 4.05 -31.70
CA TYR A 532 4.43 2.93 -31.87
C TYR A 532 4.94 2.86 -33.34
N PRO A 533 5.93 3.67 -33.71
CA PRO A 533 6.46 3.67 -35.06
C PRO A 533 6.97 2.28 -35.46
N LYS A 534 6.85 1.93 -36.75
CA LYS A 534 7.60 0.76 -37.27
C LYS A 534 9.08 1.13 -37.22
N THR A 535 9.87 0.34 -36.54
CA THR A 535 11.29 0.28 -36.85
C THR A 535 11.41 -0.35 -38.25
N GLU A 536 11.96 0.36 -39.22
CA GLU A 536 12.42 -0.27 -40.44
C GLU A 536 13.49 -1.29 -40.04
N PRO A 537 13.46 -2.50 -40.61
CA PRO A 537 14.39 -3.57 -40.30
C PRO A 537 15.84 -3.19 -40.62
#